data_48735403033fe306b411ee7711f06ec4
#
_entry.id   48735403033fe306b411ee7711f06ec4
#
_cell.length_a   1.000
_cell.length_b   1.000
_cell.length_c   1.000
_cell.angle_alpha   90.00
_cell.angle_beta   90.00
_cell.angle_gamma   90.00
#
_symmetry.space_group_name_H-M   'P 1'
#
loop_
_entity.id
_entity.type
_entity.pdbx_description
1 polymer ?
#
loop_
_entity_poly.entity_id
_entity_poly.type
_entity_poly.pdbx_seq_one_letter_code
_entity_poly.pdbx_strand_id
1 'polypeptide(L)'
;MSGSLRKRTERLFGDRAAARSVLTMASVLALDGADKGTVSAMAGPLQDAFGIGYAAIGLLVSVVAFVGAACTVPFGLLADRVPRTRLLAVTATLWGLAMLASGAAVSYGWLLVSRAFLGAVTASSGPAVNSLVGDFFPARRRARMLGFVVGGELFGTALGFAISGVVGSTLGWRYAFWWLVLPTVALVWALVRLPEPARGGQQGLSGRSGAPDDEGPTGPARQARARADVAPDERLVLHTDPRTLPPWRLVLYVVRIPTNVVLIVASALGYFFFAGLRAFATVFTTDQYGVSTSVAGSLVLVVGAGGVAGVLLGGRFADRLLESGYLNARILVPVVCLLGVPLLVAPALHTTSLAVALPLLVGGTALLGAVNPPLDAARLDIVPPLLWGTAEGTRTVLRTLSEAMAPTLFGFVADHVFAGRHALEYTLLLALLPLLAASLLGLPALRTYPRDVATADASARTAADSGRAPHDSAEDGTRRDSPGDAPHSGSRDTPHDGSRDTPRDGSGPGGGDQPG
;
A
#
# COMPACT_ATOMS: atom_id res chain seq x y z
N MET A 1 20.54 -19.54 -21.03
CA MET A 1 19.45 -18.70 -20.48
C MET A 1 19.46 -18.52 -18.94
N SER A 2 20.14 -19.34 -18.15
CA SER A 2 20.09 -19.28 -16.67
C SER A 2 20.95 -18.17 -16.02
N GLY A 3 22.05 -17.74 -16.61
CA GLY A 3 22.97 -16.77 -16.00
C GLY A 3 22.50 -15.30 -16.02
N SER A 4 21.73 -14.89 -17.03
CA SER A 4 21.19 -13.53 -17.14
C SER A 4 20.01 -13.28 -16.19
N LEU A 5 19.15 -14.28 -16.01
CA LEU A 5 18.05 -14.25 -15.05
C LEU A 5 18.57 -14.21 -13.61
N ARG A 6 19.64 -14.96 -13.32
CA ARG A 6 20.29 -14.98 -12.01
C ARG A 6 20.87 -13.61 -11.63
N LYS A 7 21.63 -12.98 -12.54
CA LYS A 7 22.19 -11.62 -12.33
C LYS A 7 21.09 -10.56 -12.18
N ARG A 8 19.96 -10.73 -12.86
CA ARG A 8 18.82 -9.79 -12.77
C ARG A 8 18.09 -9.92 -11.44
N THR A 9 17.89 -11.15 -10.93
CA THR A 9 17.30 -11.40 -9.59
C THR A 9 18.21 -10.89 -8.47
N GLU A 10 19.51 -11.11 -8.54
CA GLU A 10 20.47 -10.60 -7.56
C GLU A 10 20.54 -9.08 -7.54
N ARG A 11 20.42 -8.41 -8.69
CA ARG A 11 20.30 -6.92 -8.77
C ARG A 11 18.98 -6.39 -8.20
N LEU A 12 17.87 -7.12 -8.40
CA LEU A 12 16.54 -6.68 -7.97
C LEU A 12 16.32 -6.90 -6.48
N PHE A 13 16.71 -8.04 -5.95
CA PHE A 13 16.34 -8.49 -4.60
C PHE A 13 17.53 -8.57 -3.62
N GLY A 14 18.75 -8.49 -4.09
CA GLY A 14 19.98 -8.56 -3.30
C GLY A 14 20.58 -9.96 -3.27
N ASP A 15 19.94 -10.90 -2.61
CA ASP A 15 20.37 -12.29 -2.58
C ASP A 15 19.19 -13.26 -2.82
N ARG A 16 19.50 -14.56 -2.92
CA ARG A 16 18.49 -15.60 -3.14
C ARG A 16 17.52 -15.77 -1.96
N ALA A 17 18.00 -15.54 -0.73
CA ALA A 17 17.18 -15.64 0.45
C ALA A 17 16.15 -14.50 0.47
N ALA A 18 16.57 -13.27 0.20
CA ALA A 18 15.71 -12.11 0.06
C ALA A 18 14.67 -12.27 -1.06
N ALA A 19 15.10 -12.79 -2.23
CA ALA A 19 14.18 -13.07 -3.33
C ALA A 19 13.12 -14.11 -2.96
N ARG A 20 13.52 -15.18 -2.25
CA ARG A 20 12.60 -16.21 -1.76
C ARG A 20 11.61 -15.63 -0.75
N SER A 21 12.06 -14.80 0.18
CA SER A 21 11.21 -14.16 1.19
C SER A 21 10.15 -13.25 0.53
N VAL A 22 10.54 -12.39 -0.42
CA VAL A 22 9.60 -11.52 -1.14
C VAL A 22 8.60 -12.33 -1.96
N LEU A 23 9.08 -13.36 -2.68
CA LEU A 23 8.21 -14.20 -3.51
C LEU A 23 7.19 -14.95 -2.64
N THR A 24 7.60 -15.49 -1.49
CA THR A 24 6.68 -16.16 -0.55
C THR A 24 5.64 -15.18 -0.01
N MET A 25 6.03 -13.96 0.40
CA MET A 25 5.11 -12.93 0.88
C MET A 25 4.16 -12.44 -0.23
N ALA A 26 4.69 -12.24 -1.45
CA ALA A 26 3.86 -11.91 -2.61
C ALA A 26 2.86 -13.02 -2.94
N SER A 27 3.24 -14.29 -2.77
CA SER A 27 2.34 -15.45 -2.97
C SER A 27 1.23 -15.53 -1.93
N VAL A 28 1.45 -15.06 -0.68
CA VAL A 28 0.38 -14.94 0.34
C VAL A 28 -0.70 -13.99 -0.16
N LEU A 29 -0.32 -12.78 -0.60
CA LEU A 29 -1.30 -11.82 -1.13
C LEU A 29 -1.85 -12.25 -2.50
N ALA A 30 -1.08 -12.96 -3.31
CA ALA A 30 -1.54 -13.49 -4.58
C ALA A 30 -2.68 -14.51 -4.41
N LEU A 31 -2.63 -15.35 -3.38
CA LEU A 31 -3.73 -16.29 -3.08
C LEU A 31 -5.00 -15.55 -2.62
N ASP A 32 -4.87 -14.52 -1.79
CA ASP A 32 -6.00 -13.67 -1.40
C ASP A 32 -6.62 -12.99 -2.62
N GLY A 33 -5.78 -12.44 -3.51
CA GLY A 33 -6.22 -11.88 -4.78
C GLY A 33 -6.91 -12.91 -5.68
N ALA A 34 -6.34 -14.12 -5.80
CA ALA A 34 -6.90 -15.18 -6.63
C ALA A 34 -8.28 -15.65 -6.14
N ASP A 35 -8.50 -15.69 -4.84
CA ASP A 35 -9.83 -15.96 -4.28
C ASP A 35 -10.85 -14.88 -4.68
N LYS A 36 -10.50 -13.60 -4.53
CA LYS A 36 -11.35 -12.48 -4.95
C LYS A 36 -11.74 -12.58 -6.43
N GLY A 37 -10.78 -12.96 -7.29
CA GLY A 37 -11.01 -13.21 -8.71
C GLY A 37 -11.92 -14.43 -8.95
N THR A 38 -11.74 -15.49 -8.17
CA THR A 38 -12.52 -16.73 -8.29
C THR A 38 -14.01 -16.52 -7.99
N VAL A 39 -14.33 -15.83 -6.88
CA VAL A 39 -15.74 -15.55 -6.53
C VAL A 39 -16.41 -14.71 -7.60
N SER A 40 -15.72 -13.69 -8.09
CA SER A 40 -16.25 -12.84 -9.16
C SER A 40 -16.43 -13.60 -10.49
N ALA A 41 -15.49 -14.49 -10.83
CA ALA A 41 -15.60 -15.34 -12.02
C ALA A 41 -16.77 -16.35 -11.92
N MET A 42 -17.05 -16.80 -10.71
CA MET A 42 -18.11 -17.79 -10.45
C MET A 42 -19.45 -17.16 -10.03
N ALA A 43 -19.60 -15.84 -10.09
CA ALA A 43 -20.82 -15.17 -9.65
C ALA A 43 -22.07 -15.69 -10.39
N GLY A 44 -22.06 -15.77 -11.72
CA GLY A 44 -23.15 -16.33 -12.51
C GLY A 44 -23.43 -17.81 -12.19
N PRO A 45 -22.45 -18.72 -12.31
CA PRO A 45 -22.63 -20.12 -11.92
C PRO A 45 -23.12 -20.34 -10.49
N LEU A 46 -22.78 -19.46 -9.53
CA LEU A 46 -23.30 -19.54 -8.15
C LEU A 46 -24.75 -19.05 -8.05
N GLN A 47 -25.14 -18.03 -8.84
CA GLN A 47 -26.53 -17.59 -8.96
C GLN A 47 -27.41 -18.75 -9.45
N ASP A 48 -27.00 -19.43 -10.52
CA ASP A 48 -27.71 -20.56 -11.10
C ASP A 48 -27.78 -21.74 -10.13
N ALA A 49 -26.66 -22.07 -9.43
CA ALA A 49 -26.59 -23.23 -8.55
C ALA A 49 -27.42 -23.09 -7.28
N PHE A 50 -27.57 -21.88 -6.74
CA PHE A 50 -28.25 -21.61 -5.47
C PHE A 50 -29.57 -20.83 -5.62
N GLY A 51 -29.93 -20.37 -6.84
CA GLY A 51 -31.12 -19.56 -7.09
C GLY A 51 -31.09 -18.22 -6.37
N ILE A 52 -29.91 -17.55 -6.34
CA ILE A 52 -29.67 -16.32 -5.57
C ILE A 52 -29.51 -15.10 -6.49
N GLY A 53 -29.90 -13.92 -5.98
CA GLY A 53 -29.73 -12.66 -6.68
C GLY A 53 -28.33 -12.04 -6.53
N TYR A 54 -28.14 -10.88 -7.15
CA TYR A 54 -26.89 -10.13 -7.09
C TYR A 54 -26.54 -9.65 -5.68
N ALA A 55 -27.55 -9.30 -4.85
CA ALA A 55 -27.37 -8.93 -3.45
C ALA A 55 -26.67 -10.03 -2.64
N ALA A 56 -27.08 -11.29 -2.85
CA ALA A 56 -26.47 -12.43 -2.19
C ALA A 56 -25.02 -12.68 -2.65
N ILE A 57 -24.73 -12.52 -3.95
CA ILE A 57 -23.36 -12.57 -4.48
C ILE A 57 -22.52 -11.41 -3.88
N GLY A 58 -23.06 -10.21 -3.85
CA GLY A 58 -22.39 -9.07 -3.21
C GLY A 58 -22.07 -9.34 -1.74
N LEU A 59 -22.97 -9.97 -1.00
CA LEU A 59 -22.76 -10.35 0.40
C LEU A 59 -21.64 -11.39 0.56
N LEU A 60 -21.52 -12.36 -0.34
CA LEU A 60 -20.42 -13.34 -0.31
C LEU A 60 -19.03 -12.66 -0.42
N VAL A 61 -18.94 -11.60 -1.19
CA VAL A 61 -17.69 -10.82 -1.32
C VAL A 61 -17.50 -9.91 -0.09
N SER A 62 -18.55 -9.22 0.31
CA SER A 62 -18.51 -8.24 1.40
C SER A 62 -18.24 -8.87 2.76
N VAL A 63 -18.78 -10.05 3.05
CA VAL A 63 -18.62 -10.71 4.36
C VAL A 63 -17.17 -11.01 4.68
N VAL A 64 -16.36 -11.37 3.68
CA VAL A 64 -14.92 -11.60 3.84
C VAL A 64 -14.22 -10.33 4.32
N ALA A 65 -14.54 -9.20 3.69
CA ALA A 65 -13.95 -7.91 4.02
C ALA A 65 -14.42 -7.40 5.39
N PHE A 66 -15.70 -7.53 5.74
CA PHE A 66 -16.24 -7.12 7.04
C PHE A 66 -15.65 -7.93 8.19
N VAL A 67 -15.67 -9.26 8.08
CA VAL A 67 -15.11 -10.14 9.10
C VAL A 67 -13.59 -9.96 9.18
N GLY A 68 -12.93 -9.81 8.04
CA GLY A 68 -11.50 -9.51 7.98
C GLY A 68 -11.14 -8.23 8.72
N ALA A 69 -11.89 -7.15 8.47
CA ALA A 69 -11.68 -5.87 9.15
C ALA A 69 -11.88 -5.99 10.68
N ALA A 70 -12.92 -6.67 11.12
CA ALA A 70 -13.18 -6.92 12.55
C ALA A 70 -12.07 -7.74 13.21
N CYS A 71 -11.52 -8.72 12.49
CA CYS A 71 -10.47 -9.61 12.99
C CYS A 71 -9.04 -9.02 12.86
N THR A 72 -8.84 -7.94 12.11
CA THR A 72 -7.50 -7.38 11.85
C THR A 72 -6.77 -6.96 13.12
N VAL A 73 -7.47 -6.32 14.08
CA VAL A 73 -6.86 -5.89 15.35
C VAL A 73 -6.46 -7.09 16.22
N PRO A 74 -7.34 -8.08 16.50
CA PRO A 74 -6.96 -9.29 17.23
C PRO A 74 -5.79 -10.03 16.58
N PHE A 75 -5.80 -10.21 15.26
CA PHE A 75 -4.71 -10.90 14.56
C PHE A 75 -3.43 -10.07 14.48
N GLY A 76 -3.52 -8.74 14.42
CA GLY A 76 -2.36 -7.86 14.54
C GLY A 76 -1.64 -8.04 15.88
N LEU A 77 -2.40 -8.04 17.00
CA LEU A 77 -1.86 -8.30 18.33
C LEU A 77 -1.28 -9.73 18.47
N LEU A 78 -1.89 -10.70 17.81
CA LEU A 78 -1.37 -12.07 17.77
C LEU A 78 -0.05 -12.14 16.98
N ALA A 79 0.05 -11.45 15.85
CA ALA A 79 1.26 -11.37 15.02
C ALA A 79 2.44 -10.75 15.79
N ASP A 80 2.15 -9.87 16.76
CA ASP A 80 3.18 -9.29 17.64
C ASP A 80 3.71 -10.26 18.70
N ARG A 81 2.95 -11.31 19.04
CA ARG A 81 3.28 -12.25 20.12
C ARG A 81 3.85 -13.59 19.65
N VAL A 82 3.53 -14.01 18.40
CA VAL A 82 3.94 -15.31 17.86
C VAL A 82 4.90 -15.13 16.68
N PRO A 83 5.69 -16.18 16.29
CA PRO A 83 6.47 -16.15 15.07
C PRO A 83 5.56 -15.96 13.86
N ARG A 84 5.80 -14.89 13.08
CA ARG A 84 4.92 -14.45 11.98
C ARG A 84 4.89 -15.46 10.83
N THR A 85 6.02 -16.13 10.56
CA THR A 85 6.09 -17.19 9.55
C THR A 85 5.22 -18.39 9.90
N ARG A 86 5.18 -18.78 11.20
CA ARG A 86 4.28 -19.84 11.69
C ARG A 86 2.82 -19.39 11.65
N LEU A 87 2.54 -18.15 12.05
CA LEU A 87 1.19 -17.59 11.96
C LEU A 87 0.68 -17.65 10.52
N LEU A 88 1.48 -17.18 9.54
CA LEU A 88 1.13 -17.23 8.13
C LEU A 88 0.97 -18.67 7.62
N ALA A 89 1.78 -19.62 8.06
CA ALA A 89 1.66 -21.01 7.66
C ALA A 89 0.34 -21.65 8.19
N VAL A 90 -0.02 -21.39 9.46
CA VAL A 90 -1.28 -21.86 10.05
C VAL A 90 -2.46 -21.21 9.35
N THR A 91 -2.46 -19.89 9.18
CA THR A 91 -3.57 -19.18 8.53
C THR A 91 -3.68 -19.54 7.05
N ALA A 92 -2.57 -19.77 6.31
CA ALA A 92 -2.63 -20.30 4.95
C ALA A 92 -3.22 -21.72 4.89
N THR A 93 -2.94 -22.58 5.87
CA THR A 93 -3.56 -23.91 5.98
C THR A 93 -5.06 -23.80 6.21
N LEU A 94 -5.49 -22.98 7.16
CA LEU A 94 -6.91 -22.70 7.43
C LEU A 94 -7.61 -22.08 6.22
N TRP A 95 -6.90 -21.23 5.47
CA TRP A 95 -7.37 -20.66 4.21
C TRP A 95 -7.64 -21.74 3.17
N GLY A 96 -6.71 -22.70 3.00
CA GLY A 96 -6.89 -23.85 2.11
C GLY A 96 -8.11 -24.71 2.50
N LEU A 97 -8.32 -24.93 3.82
CA LEU A 97 -9.50 -25.62 4.32
C LEU A 97 -10.81 -24.85 4.04
N ALA A 98 -10.77 -23.51 4.13
CA ALA A 98 -11.90 -22.67 3.76
C ALA A 98 -12.23 -22.80 2.26
N MET A 99 -11.21 -22.92 1.38
CA MET A 99 -11.42 -23.17 -0.04
C MET A 99 -12.04 -24.53 -0.32
N LEU A 100 -11.58 -25.57 0.38
CA LEU A 100 -12.22 -26.90 0.30
C LEU A 100 -13.68 -26.84 0.74
N ALA A 101 -13.95 -26.18 1.87
CA ALA A 101 -15.32 -26.01 2.39
C ALA A 101 -16.21 -25.20 1.44
N SER A 102 -15.66 -24.15 0.79
CA SER A 102 -16.38 -23.32 -0.18
C SER A 102 -16.78 -24.14 -1.42
N GLY A 103 -15.87 -24.95 -1.98
CA GLY A 103 -16.17 -25.83 -3.11
C GLY A 103 -17.10 -27.00 -2.75
N ALA A 104 -17.13 -27.44 -1.47
CA ALA A 104 -18.02 -28.46 -0.96
C ALA A 104 -19.40 -27.93 -0.53
N ALA A 105 -19.69 -26.63 -0.75
CA ALA A 105 -20.93 -26.01 -0.30
C ALA A 105 -22.18 -26.68 -0.91
N VAL A 106 -23.11 -27.06 -0.05
CA VAL A 106 -24.39 -27.66 -0.41
C VAL A 106 -25.54 -26.64 -0.36
N SER A 107 -25.31 -25.48 0.25
CA SER A 107 -26.25 -24.37 0.33
C SER A 107 -25.54 -23.03 0.35
N TYR A 108 -26.27 -21.96 0.03
CA TYR A 108 -25.77 -20.58 0.13
C TYR A 108 -25.31 -20.26 1.55
N GLY A 109 -26.08 -20.67 2.59
CA GLY A 109 -25.68 -20.42 3.98
C GLY A 109 -24.35 -21.07 4.35
N TRP A 110 -24.10 -22.30 3.88
CA TRP A 110 -22.82 -22.98 4.05
C TRP A 110 -21.70 -22.19 3.39
N LEU A 111 -21.90 -21.76 2.13
CA LEU A 111 -20.93 -20.96 1.41
C LEU A 111 -20.64 -19.64 2.14
N LEU A 112 -21.68 -18.95 2.61
CA LEU A 112 -21.55 -17.68 3.35
C LEU A 112 -20.72 -17.85 4.64
N VAL A 113 -20.96 -18.91 5.42
CA VAL A 113 -20.19 -19.23 6.63
C VAL A 113 -18.74 -19.54 6.30
N SER A 114 -18.48 -20.31 5.24
CA SER A 114 -17.10 -20.59 4.80
C SER A 114 -16.37 -19.31 4.35
N ARG A 115 -17.08 -18.36 3.72
CA ARG A 115 -16.55 -17.03 3.35
C ARG A 115 -16.28 -16.15 4.56
N ALA A 116 -17.18 -16.14 5.56
CA ALA A 116 -16.95 -15.44 6.82
C ALA A 116 -15.71 -15.97 7.56
N PHE A 117 -15.56 -17.29 7.65
CA PHE A 117 -14.38 -17.94 8.22
C PHE A 117 -13.11 -17.55 7.47
N LEU A 118 -13.16 -17.52 6.14
CA LEU A 118 -12.07 -17.06 5.30
C LEU A 118 -11.65 -15.62 5.64
N GLY A 119 -12.62 -14.71 5.79
CA GLY A 119 -12.36 -13.31 6.18
C GLY A 119 -11.59 -13.20 7.49
N ALA A 120 -11.97 -14.00 8.51
CA ALA A 120 -11.24 -14.02 9.77
C ALA A 120 -9.79 -14.49 9.59
N VAL A 121 -9.57 -15.53 8.79
CA VAL A 121 -8.25 -16.12 8.55
C VAL A 121 -7.33 -15.17 7.78
N THR A 122 -7.83 -14.50 6.75
CA THR A 122 -7.04 -13.56 5.92
C THR A 122 -6.65 -12.28 6.65
N ALA A 123 -7.33 -11.92 7.73
CA ALA A 123 -7.05 -10.72 8.53
C ALA A 123 -5.61 -10.65 9.06
N SER A 124 -4.93 -11.78 9.22
CA SER A 124 -3.54 -11.85 9.69
C SER A 124 -2.51 -11.52 8.60
N SER A 125 -2.86 -11.68 7.32
CA SER A 125 -1.91 -11.67 6.21
C SER A 125 -1.24 -10.31 6.04
N GLY A 126 -2.01 -9.22 5.99
CA GLY A 126 -1.50 -7.86 5.83
C GLY A 126 -0.51 -7.44 6.92
N PRO A 127 -0.91 -7.45 8.21
CA PRO A 127 -0.02 -7.09 9.31
C PRO A 127 1.25 -7.94 9.38
N ALA A 128 1.13 -9.27 9.24
CA ALA A 128 2.28 -10.16 9.31
C ALA A 128 3.26 -9.97 8.14
N VAL A 129 2.74 -9.82 6.91
CA VAL A 129 3.58 -9.58 5.71
C VAL A 129 4.29 -8.23 5.81
N ASN A 130 3.59 -7.17 6.20
CA ASN A 130 4.20 -5.83 6.34
C ASN A 130 5.30 -5.83 7.40
N SER A 131 5.08 -6.50 8.54
CA SER A 131 6.07 -6.64 9.60
C SER A 131 7.29 -7.45 9.12
N LEU A 132 7.10 -8.56 8.41
CA LEU A 132 8.20 -9.34 7.83
C LEU A 132 9.01 -8.55 6.81
N VAL A 133 8.37 -7.79 5.92
CA VAL A 133 9.09 -6.90 4.98
C VAL A 133 9.92 -5.87 5.73
N GLY A 134 9.38 -5.31 6.83
CA GLY A 134 10.10 -4.37 7.69
C GLY A 134 11.37 -4.94 8.29
N ASP A 135 11.37 -6.23 8.65
CA ASP A 135 12.51 -6.89 9.30
C ASP A 135 13.49 -7.54 8.31
N PHE A 136 13.01 -8.02 7.16
CA PHE A 136 13.89 -8.60 6.13
C PHE A 136 14.66 -7.56 5.32
N PHE A 137 14.10 -6.33 5.16
CA PHE A 137 14.67 -5.36 4.22
C PHE A 137 15.01 -4.02 4.87
N PRO A 138 16.17 -3.41 4.51
CA PRO A 138 16.55 -2.08 4.96
C PRO A 138 15.56 -1.03 4.43
N ALA A 139 15.41 0.11 5.15
CA ALA A 139 14.44 1.15 4.89
C ALA A 139 14.41 1.61 3.41
N ARG A 140 15.57 1.78 2.78
CA ARG A 140 15.71 2.16 1.35
C ARG A 140 15.06 1.20 0.36
N ARG A 141 14.86 -0.08 0.71
CA ARG A 141 14.31 -1.11 -0.18
C ARG A 141 12.87 -1.50 0.17
N ARG A 142 12.35 -1.12 1.36
CA ARG A 142 11.04 -1.55 1.86
C ARG A 142 9.90 -1.18 0.92
N ALA A 143 9.84 0.08 0.48
CA ALA A 143 8.80 0.56 -0.44
C ALA A 143 8.76 -0.26 -1.74
N ARG A 144 9.93 -0.56 -2.30
CA ARG A 144 10.03 -1.38 -3.51
C ARG A 144 9.58 -2.83 -3.27
N MET A 145 9.95 -3.41 -2.13
CA MET A 145 9.56 -4.79 -1.79
C MET A 145 8.07 -4.89 -1.51
N LEU A 146 7.49 -3.92 -0.80
CA LEU A 146 6.03 -3.82 -0.64
C LEU A 146 5.31 -3.68 -1.99
N GLY A 147 5.86 -2.91 -2.92
CA GLY A 147 5.34 -2.82 -4.29
C GLY A 147 5.29 -4.17 -5.01
N PHE A 148 6.32 -5.02 -4.86
CA PHE A 148 6.30 -6.39 -5.39
C PHE A 148 5.25 -7.29 -4.71
N VAL A 149 5.08 -7.13 -3.40
CA VAL A 149 4.10 -7.90 -2.63
C VAL A 149 2.67 -7.53 -3.03
N VAL A 150 2.35 -6.24 -3.14
CA VAL A 150 1.06 -5.74 -3.64
C VAL A 150 0.85 -6.12 -5.12
N GLY A 151 1.91 -6.07 -5.93
CA GLY A 151 1.88 -6.57 -7.31
C GLY A 151 1.50 -8.05 -7.38
N GLY A 152 1.91 -8.84 -6.38
CA GLY A 152 1.47 -10.23 -6.21
C GLY A 152 -0.04 -10.36 -6.05
N GLU A 153 -0.70 -9.52 -5.26
CA GLU A 153 -2.16 -9.53 -5.08
C GLU A 153 -2.89 -9.25 -6.40
N LEU A 154 -2.46 -8.23 -7.13
CA LEU A 154 -3.04 -7.88 -8.43
C LEU A 154 -2.86 -9.02 -9.44
N PHE A 155 -1.67 -9.60 -9.50
CA PHE A 155 -1.39 -10.74 -10.37
C PHE A 155 -2.23 -11.97 -9.97
N GLY A 156 -2.36 -12.24 -8.67
CA GLY A 156 -3.22 -13.30 -8.15
C GLY A 156 -4.67 -13.10 -8.53
N THR A 157 -5.21 -11.89 -8.38
CA THR A 157 -6.59 -11.55 -8.77
C THR A 157 -6.82 -11.85 -10.26
N ALA A 158 -5.88 -11.45 -11.10
CA ALA A 158 -5.94 -11.71 -12.54
C ALA A 158 -5.91 -13.22 -12.86
N LEU A 159 -5.03 -13.98 -12.21
CA LEU A 159 -4.99 -15.44 -12.34
C LEU A 159 -6.28 -16.10 -11.83
N GLY A 160 -6.84 -15.62 -10.72
CA GLY A 160 -8.11 -16.09 -10.18
C GLY A 160 -9.23 -15.96 -11.21
N PHE A 161 -9.37 -14.80 -11.84
CA PHE A 161 -10.35 -14.62 -12.91
C PHE A 161 -10.11 -15.58 -14.10
N ALA A 162 -8.88 -15.65 -14.59
CA ALA A 162 -8.57 -16.43 -15.80
C ALA A 162 -8.71 -17.94 -15.54
N ILE A 163 -8.04 -18.46 -14.50
CA ILE A 163 -8.00 -19.90 -14.24
C ILE A 163 -9.38 -20.38 -13.75
N SER A 164 -10.01 -19.67 -12.83
CA SER A 164 -11.32 -20.05 -12.31
C SER A 164 -12.41 -19.93 -13.37
N GLY A 165 -12.29 -18.95 -14.31
CA GLY A 165 -13.17 -18.86 -15.45
C GLY A 165 -13.10 -20.10 -16.34
N VAL A 166 -11.89 -20.59 -16.65
CA VAL A 166 -11.68 -21.82 -17.44
C VAL A 166 -12.11 -23.06 -16.66
N VAL A 167 -11.62 -23.25 -15.43
CA VAL A 167 -11.92 -24.42 -14.62
C VAL A 167 -13.41 -24.49 -14.30
N GLY A 168 -14.04 -23.37 -13.96
CA GLY A 168 -15.45 -23.30 -13.63
C GLY A 168 -16.36 -23.58 -14.81
N SER A 169 -16.00 -23.14 -16.02
CA SER A 169 -16.78 -23.40 -17.23
C SER A 169 -16.64 -24.85 -17.75
N THR A 170 -15.53 -25.54 -17.46
CA THR A 170 -15.26 -26.90 -17.93
C THR A 170 -15.62 -27.99 -16.92
N LEU A 171 -15.27 -27.77 -15.65
CA LEU A 171 -15.42 -28.77 -14.56
C LEU A 171 -16.51 -28.40 -13.56
N GLY A 172 -16.99 -27.15 -13.58
CA GLY A 172 -17.99 -26.61 -12.68
C GLY A 172 -17.42 -25.76 -11.56
N TRP A 173 -18.29 -24.91 -10.96
CA TRP A 173 -17.91 -23.87 -10.02
C TRP A 173 -17.19 -24.41 -8.74
N ARG A 174 -17.45 -25.66 -8.33
CA ARG A 174 -16.82 -26.29 -7.17
C ARG A 174 -15.31 -26.42 -7.37
N TYR A 175 -14.90 -26.85 -8.56
CA TYR A 175 -13.49 -27.01 -8.92
C TYR A 175 -12.76 -25.66 -9.05
N ALA A 176 -13.49 -24.58 -9.33
CA ALA A 176 -12.95 -23.24 -9.32
C ALA A 176 -12.49 -22.76 -7.93
N PHE A 177 -13.00 -23.33 -6.85
CA PHE A 177 -12.45 -23.12 -5.49
C PHE A 177 -11.35 -24.13 -5.15
N TRP A 178 -11.49 -25.38 -5.59
CA TRP A 178 -10.55 -26.43 -5.21
C TRP A 178 -9.18 -26.32 -5.85
N TRP A 179 -9.06 -25.76 -7.06
CA TRP A 179 -7.73 -25.57 -7.68
C TRP A 179 -6.81 -24.67 -6.83
N LEU A 180 -7.38 -23.72 -6.07
CA LEU A 180 -6.64 -22.83 -5.18
C LEU A 180 -5.93 -23.57 -4.04
N VAL A 181 -6.36 -24.78 -3.70
CA VAL A 181 -5.73 -25.62 -2.67
C VAL A 181 -4.32 -26.05 -3.09
N LEU A 182 -4.11 -26.32 -4.38
CA LEU A 182 -2.80 -26.76 -4.87
C LEU A 182 -1.69 -25.70 -4.64
N PRO A 183 -1.84 -24.45 -5.07
CA PRO A 183 -0.84 -23.42 -4.78
C PRO A 183 -0.75 -23.11 -3.26
N THR A 184 -1.83 -23.31 -2.50
CA THR A 184 -1.81 -23.15 -1.03
C THR A 184 -0.89 -24.15 -0.37
N VAL A 185 -0.94 -25.43 -0.75
CA VAL A 185 -0.03 -26.47 -0.21
C VAL A 185 1.42 -26.09 -0.49
N ALA A 186 1.72 -25.64 -1.70
CA ALA A 186 3.06 -25.17 -2.06
C ALA A 186 3.50 -23.95 -1.23
N LEU A 187 2.56 -23.01 -0.98
CA LEU A 187 2.83 -21.84 -0.15
C LEU A 187 3.08 -22.20 1.32
N VAL A 188 2.26 -23.08 1.90
CA VAL A 188 2.46 -23.56 3.28
C VAL A 188 3.82 -24.21 3.44
N TRP A 189 4.23 -25.05 2.47
CA TRP A 189 5.55 -25.66 2.45
C TRP A 189 6.67 -24.61 2.37
N ALA A 190 6.50 -23.54 1.58
CA ALA A 190 7.45 -22.44 1.49
C ALA A 190 7.53 -21.64 2.80
N LEU A 191 6.38 -21.35 3.44
CA LEU A 191 6.28 -20.60 4.70
C LEU A 191 6.93 -21.35 5.87
N VAL A 192 6.72 -22.66 5.98
CA VAL A 192 7.36 -23.49 7.04
C VAL A 192 8.88 -23.49 6.91
N ARG A 193 9.41 -23.32 5.69
CA ARG A 193 10.85 -23.25 5.42
C ARG A 193 11.42 -21.83 5.44
N LEU A 194 10.58 -20.82 5.60
CA LEU A 194 11.04 -19.43 5.67
C LEU A 194 11.57 -19.15 7.10
N PRO A 195 12.83 -18.71 7.23
CA PRO A 195 13.37 -18.37 8.54
C PRO A 195 12.62 -17.15 9.12
N GLU A 196 12.32 -17.19 10.42
CA GLU A 196 11.76 -16.03 11.13
C GLU A 196 12.87 -15.00 11.37
N PRO A 197 12.77 -13.77 10.85
CA PRO A 197 13.77 -12.74 11.12
C PRO A 197 13.66 -12.23 12.56
N ALA A 198 14.79 -11.82 13.14
CA ALA A 198 14.78 -11.14 14.41
C ALA A 198 13.96 -9.84 14.33
N ARG A 199 13.08 -9.60 15.29
CA ARG A 199 12.27 -8.37 15.36
C ARG A 199 13.15 -7.14 15.48
N GLY A 200 12.93 -6.13 14.64
CA GLY A 200 13.77 -4.92 14.60
C GLY A 200 15.18 -5.16 14.05
N GLY A 201 15.48 -6.34 13.48
CA GLY A 201 16.83 -6.74 13.06
C GLY A 201 17.52 -5.78 12.10
N GLN A 202 16.79 -5.14 11.20
CA GLN A 202 17.35 -4.13 10.28
C GLN A 202 17.40 -2.72 10.89
N GLN A 203 16.62 -2.42 11.92
CA GLN A 203 16.68 -1.14 12.64
C GLN A 203 17.90 -1.07 13.56
N GLY A 204 18.30 -2.19 14.16
CA GLY A 204 19.52 -2.28 14.98
C GLY A 204 20.81 -2.10 14.19
N LEU A 205 20.82 -2.42 12.88
CA LEU A 205 21.96 -2.18 12.00
C LEU A 205 22.01 -0.73 11.49
N SER A 206 20.86 -0.07 11.32
CA SER A 206 20.79 1.34 10.93
C SER A 206 21.18 2.29 12.08
N GLY A 207 20.96 1.90 13.33
CA GLY A 207 21.36 2.68 14.50
C GLY A 207 22.89 2.70 14.77
N ARG A 208 23.67 1.86 14.07
CA ARG A 208 25.14 1.84 14.17
C ARG A 208 25.85 2.64 13.07
N SER A 209 25.18 2.97 12.00
CA SER A 209 25.65 3.91 10.98
C SER A 209 25.07 5.28 11.33
N GLY A 210 25.66 5.92 12.34
CA GLY A 210 25.36 7.29 12.70
C GLY A 210 25.84 8.27 11.62
N ALA A 211 25.05 8.35 10.54
CA ALA A 211 24.95 9.57 9.78
C ALA A 211 23.54 10.11 10.03
N PRO A 212 23.35 11.32 10.54
CA PRO A 212 22.09 11.99 10.45
C PRO A 212 21.77 12.07 8.96
N ASP A 213 20.67 11.43 8.51
CA ASP A 213 20.07 11.79 7.24
C ASP A 213 19.57 13.24 7.39
N ASP A 214 20.51 14.19 7.23
CA ASP A 214 20.28 15.64 7.17
C ASP A 214 19.58 16.04 5.85
N GLU A 215 19.11 15.08 5.09
CA GLU A 215 18.13 15.32 4.04
C GLU A 215 16.73 15.38 4.67
N GLY A 216 16.44 16.53 5.27
CA GLY A 216 15.06 16.97 5.45
C GLY A 216 14.33 16.79 4.12
N PRO A 217 13.00 16.45 4.12
CA PRO A 217 12.30 16.04 2.92
C PRO A 217 12.33 17.12 1.84
N THR A 218 13.34 17.07 1.00
CA THR A 218 13.51 17.85 -0.24
C THR A 218 12.70 17.23 -1.35
N GLY A 219 11.38 17.04 -1.10
CA GLY A 219 10.48 16.56 -2.14
C GLY A 219 10.23 17.65 -3.19
N PRO A 220 9.97 17.29 -4.45
CA PRO A 220 9.65 18.23 -5.53
C PRO A 220 8.52 19.22 -5.18
N ALA A 221 7.54 18.79 -4.39
CA ALA A 221 6.44 19.63 -3.92
C ALA A 221 6.90 20.77 -3.00
N ARG A 222 7.89 20.52 -2.13
CA ARG A 222 8.46 21.55 -1.26
C ARG A 222 9.31 22.54 -2.03
N GLN A 223 10.07 22.08 -3.00
CA GLN A 223 10.86 22.97 -3.87
C GLN A 223 9.96 23.85 -4.73
N ALA A 224 8.91 23.29 -5.31
CA ALA A 224 7.94 24.04 -6.09
C ALA A 224 7.21 25.10 -5.25
N ARG A 225 6.89 24.77 -3.99
CA ARG A 225 6.24 25.68 -3.07
C ARG A 225 7.15 26.80 -2.58
N ALA A 226 8.42 26.52 -2.28
CA ALA A 226 9.38 27.56 -1.91
C ALA A 226 9.49 28.66 -2.96
N ARG A 227 9.13 28.36 -4.22
CA ARG A 227 9.05 29.31 -5.32
C ARG A 227 7.76 30.13 -5.36
N ALA A 228 6.69 29.66 -4.71
CA ALA A 228 5.33 30.24 -4.79
C ALA A 228 4.95 31.12 -3.59
N ASP A 229 5.78 31.18 -2.55
CA ASP A 229 5.60 32.02 -1.33
C ASP A 229 4.18 31.91 -0.70
N VAL A 230 3.71 30.66 -0.49
CA VAL A 230 2.38 30.39 0.09
C VAL A 230 2.45 30.34 1.61
N ALA A 231 1.69 31.21 2.30
CA ALA A 231 1.63 31.25 3.75
C ALA A 231 0.93 30.01 4.35
N PRO A 232 1.46 29.45 5.47
CA PRO A 232 0.82 28.35 6.20
C PRO A 232 -0.49 28.75 6.85
N ASP A 233 -1.36 27.77 7.19
CA ASP A 233 -2.49 28.00 8.07
C ASP A 233 -2.05 27.85 9.53
N GLU A 234 -1.83 28.97 10.21
CA GLU A 234 -1.33 28.98 11.59
C GLU A 234 -2.25 28.21 12.57
N ARG A 235 -3.55 28.08 12.26
CA ARG A 235 -4.50 27.33 13.09
C ARG A 235 -4.26 25.83 13.08
N LEU A 236 -3.59 25.33 12.03
CA LEU A 236 -3.28 23.92 11.81
C LEU A 236 -1.80 23.63 12.02
N VAL A 237 -0.96 24.63 12.36
CA VAL A 237 0.43 24.39 12.72
C VAL A 237 0.50 23.69 14.08
N LEU A 238 1.18 22.54 14.13
CA LEU A 238 1.39 21.77 15.36
C LEU A 238 2.54 22.39 16.16
N HIS A 239 2.20 22.93 17.34
CA HIS A 239 3.16 23.48 18.30
C HIS A 239 3.54 22.48 19.41
N THR A 240 2.85 21.35 19.48
CA THR A 240 3.03 20.31 20.51
C THR A 240 3.60 19.05 19.87
N ASP A 241 4.50 18.36 20.55
CA ASP A 241 5.02 17.07 20.05
C ASP A 241 3.85 16.07 19.89
N PRO A 242 3.60 15.56 18.66
CA PRO A 242 2.56 14.58 18.40
C PRO A 242 2.63 13.33 19.29
N ARG A 243 3.83 12.97 19.75
CA ARG A 243 4.05 11.78 20.60
C ARG A 243 3.39 11.89 21.98
N THR A 244 3.14 13.11 22.45
CA THR A 244 2.49 13.38 23.74
C THR A 244 0.97 13.40 23.66
N LEU A 245 0.41 13.41 22.45
CA LEU A 245 -1.02 13.51 22.23
C LEU A 245 -1.69 12.12 22.19
N PRO A 246 -2.91 11.99 22.74
CA PRO A 246 -3.66 10.74 22.64
C PRO A 246 -4.05 10.45 21.18
N PRO A 247 -4.12 9.16 20.77
CA PRO A 247 -4.34 8.76 19.38
C PRO A 247 -5.57 9.39 18.71
N TRP A 248 -6.66 9.57 19.45
CA TRP A 248 -7.89 10.19 18.91
C TRP A 248 -7.71 11.66 18.51
N ARG A 249 -6.83 12.42 19.23
CA ARG A 249 -6.51 13.81 18.84
C ARG A 249 -5.68 13.86 17.58
N LEU A 250 -4.81 12.88 17.37
CA LEU A 250 -4.01 12.76 16.14
C LEU A 250 -4.90 12.47 14.93
N VAL A 251 -5.86 11.54 15.08
CA VAL A 251 -6.87 11.26 14.05
C VAL A 251 -7.70 12.52 13.75
N LEU A 252 -8.16 13.22 14.81
CA LEU A 252 -8.94 14.44 14.64
C LEU A 252 -8.15 15.55 13.93
N TYR A 253 -6.85 15.68 14.23
CA TYR A 253 -5.98 16.62 13.53
C TYR A 253 -5.86 16.27 12.04
N VAL A 254 -5.59 15.02 11.71
CA VAL A 254 -5.46 14.54 10.32
C VAL A 254 -6.75 14.77 9.52
N VAL A 255 -7.91 14.60 10.15
CA VAL A 255 -9.23 14.86 9.53
C VAL A 255 -9.56 16.36 9.45
N ARG A 256 -8.87 17.23 10.20
CA ARG A 256 -9.04 18.70 10.10
C ARG A 256 -8.28 19.32 8.93
N ILE A 257 -7.32 18.64 8.34
CA ILE A 257 -6.59 19.11 7.15
C ILE A 257 -7.55 19.05 5.95
N PRO A 258 -7.96 20.19 5.35
CA PRO A 258 -9.01 20.20 4.34
C PRO A 258 -8.70 19.33 3.12
N THR A 259 -7.49 19.45 2.58
CA THR A 259 -7.06 18.63 1.44
C THR A 259 -7.07 17.15 1.79
N ASN A 260 -6.65 16.76 3.01
CA ASN A 260 -6.60 15.35 3.40
C ASN A 260 -8.00 14.70 3.44
N VAL A 261 -9.02 15.44 3.89
CA VAL A 261 -10.41 14.94 3.84
C VAL A 261 -10.83 14.63 2.42
N VAL A 262 -10.55 15.54 1.48
CA VAL A 262 -10.83 15.33 0.05
C VAL A 262 -10.12 14.11 -0.47
N LEU A 263 -8.81 13.92 -0.14
CA LEU A 263 -8.03 12.75 -0.56
C LEU A 263 -8.60 11.44 -0.01
N ILE A 264 -9.03 11.43 1.27
CA ILE A 264 -9.62 10.25 1.91
C ILE A 264 -10.94 9.89 1.22
N VAL A 265 -11.84 10.88 1.00
CA VAL A 265 -13.13 10.65 0.36
C VAL A 265 -12.98 10.23 -1.09
N ALA A 266 -12.12 10.89 -1.86
CA ALA A 266 -11.85 10.53 -3.26
C ALA A 266 -11.30 9.11 -3.39
N SER A 267 -10.37 8.73 -2.51
CA SER A 267 -9.84 7.36 -2.44
C SER A 267 -10.94 6.35 -2.10
N ALA A 268 -11.76 6.63 -1.08
CA ALA A 268 -12.84 5.74 -0.66
C ALA A 268 -13.87 5.51 -1.78
N LEU A 269 -14.28 6.57 -2.50
CA LEU A 269 -15.22 6.48 -3.61
C LEU A 269 -14.62 5.74 -4.82
N GLY A 270 -13.33 5.95 -5.11
CA GLY A 270 -12.60 5.20 -6.14
C GLY A 270 -12.56 3.70 -5.84
N TYR A 271 -12.22 3.32 -4.63
CA TYR A 271 -12.20 1.92 -4.19
C TYR A 271 -13.60 1.31 -4.09
N PHE A 272 -14.61 2.09 -3.70
CA PHE A 272 -16.02 1.68 -3.73
C PHE A 272 -16.45 1.25 -5.14
N PHE A 273 -16.21 2.10 -6.14
CA PHE A 273 -16.51 1.78 -7.53
C PHE A 273 -15.73 0.56 -8.01
N PHE A 274 -14.42 0.54 -7.75
CA PHE A 274 -13.55 -0.56 -8.18
C PHE A 274 -13.97 -1.92 -7.59
N ALA A 275 -14.34 -1.96 -6.30
CA ALA A 275 -14.78 -3.20 -5.65
C ALA A 275 -16.11 -3.72 -6.20
N GLY A 276 -17.06 -2.83 -6.43
CA GLY A 276 -18.34 -3.17 -7.06
C GLY A 276 -18.16 -3.67 -8.50
N LEU A 277 -17.40 -2.93 -9.31
CA LEU A 277 -17.07 -3.34 -10.69
C LEU A 277 -16.39 -4.71 -10.71
N ARG A 278 -15.38 -4.92 -9.87
CA ARG A 278 -14.65 -6.20 -9.78
C ARG A 278 -15.57 -7.36 -9.40
N ALA A 279 -16.49 -7.16 -8.46
CA ALA A 279 -17.39 -8.20 -7.99
C ALA A 279 -18.31 -8.74 -9.09
N PHE A 280 -18.80 -7.86 -9.97
CA PHE A 280 -19.76 -8.20 -11.01
C PHE A 280 -19.17 -8.18 -12.43
N ALA A 281 -17.86 -7.95 -12.58
CA ALA A 281 -17.20 -7.80 -13.88
C ALA A 281 -17.47 -8.97 -14.83
N THR A 282 -17.39 -10.22 -14.33
CA THR A 282 -17.58 -11.41 -15.16
C THR A 282 -19.04 -11.55 -15.57
N VAL A 283 -19.97 -11.42 -14.63
CA VAL A 283 -21.42 -11.54 -14.91
C VAL A 283 -21.83 -10.44 -15.90
N PHE A 284 -21.44 -9.20 -15.64
CA PHE A 284 -21.72 -8.10 -16.57
C PHE A 284 -21.17 -8.38 -17.98
N THR A 285 -19.93 -8.88 -18.06
CA THR A 285 -19.28 -9.15 -19.35
C THR A 285 -19.98 -10.30 -20.11
N THR A 286 -20.41 -11.36 -19.41
CA THR A 286 -21.16 -12.47 -20.04
C THR A 286 -22.52 -12.00 -20.51
N ASP A 287 -23.25 -11.25 -19.71
CA ASP A 287 -24.62 -10.82 -20.00
C ASP A 287 -24.67 -9.74 -21.09
N GLN A 288 -23.76 -8.77 -21.05
CA GLN A 288 -23.75 -7.62 -21.95
C GLN A 288 -23.17 -7.96 -23.33
N TYR A 289 -22.09 -8.75 -23.37
CA TYR A 289 -21.38 -9.03 -24.64
C TYR A 289 -21.62 -10.43 -25.17
N GLY A 290 -22.39 -11.28 -24.46
CA GLY A 290 -22.75 -12.63 -24.90
C GLY A 290 -21.56 -13.59 -25.01
N VAL A 291 -20.49 -13.37 -24.23
CA VAL A 291 -19.28 -14.21 -24.23
C VAL A 291 -19.33 -15.27 -23.14
N SER A 292 -18.59 -16.35 -23.31
CA SER A 292 -18.48 -17.38 -22.25
C SER A 292 -17.75 -16.86 -21.02
N THR A 293 -18.00 -17.44 -19.86
CA THR A 293 -17.33 -17.13 -18.57
C THR A 293 -15.80 -17.20 -18.68
N SER A 294 -15.27 -18.14 -19.45
CA SER A 294 -13.83 -18.27 -19.69
C SER A 294 -13.26 -17.07 -20.46
N VAL A 295 -13.96 -16.62 -21.51
CA VAL A 295 -13.58 -15.43 -22.28
C VAL A 295 -13.72 -14.18 -21.40
N ALA A 296 -14.82 -14.05 -20.67
CA ALA A 296 -15.04 -12.93 -19.74
C ALA A 296 -13.91 -12.81 -18.72
N GLY A 297 -13.48 -13.92 -18.09
CA GLY A 297 -12.36 -13.95 -17.16
C GLY A 297 -11.03 -13.47 -17.79
N SER A 298 -10.78 -13.85 -19.05
CA SER A 298 -9.60 -13.40 -19.80
C SER A 298 -9.67 -11.91 -20.15
N LEU A 299 -10.85 -11.40 -20.50
CA LEU A 299 -11.06 -9.97 -20.75
C LEU A 299 -10.87 -9.11 -19.50
N VAL A 300 -11.34 -9.58 -18.34
CA VAL A 300 -11.09 -8.91 -17.05
C VAL A 300 -9.60 -8.81 -16.77
N LEU A 301 -8.79 -9.80 -17.14
CA LEU A 301 -7.33 -9.74 -17.06
C LEU A 301 -6.76 -8.59 -17.91
N VAL A 302 -7.20 -8.47 -19.17
CA VAL A 302 -6.73 -7.41 -20.09
C VAL A 302 -7.13 -6.02 -19.56
N VAL A 303 -8.37 -5.87 -19.11
CA VAL A 303 -8.87 -4.63 -18.50
C VAL A 303 -8.08 -4.29 -17.24
N GLY A 304 -7.79 -5.28 -16.38
CA GLY A 304 -6.97 -5.14 -15.19
C GLY A 304 -5.54 -4.70 -15.47
N ALA A 305 -4.95 -5.19 -16.58
CA ALA A 305 -3.62 -4.74 -17.02
C ALA A 305 -3.60 -3.24 -17.37
N GLY A 306 -4.71 -2.70 -17.91
CA GLY A 306 -4.90 -1.25 -18.05
C GLY A 306 -4.76 -0.51 -16.72
N GLY A 307 -5.42 -0.99 -15.68
CA GLY A 307 -5.32 -0.43 -14.32
C GLY A 307 -3.89 -0.41 -13.78
N VAL A 308 -3.14 -1.52 -13.95
CA VAL A 308 -1.72 -1.59 -13.55
C VAL A 308 -0.87 -0.59 -14.33
N ALA A 309 -1.08 -0.48 -15.64
CA ALA A 309 -0.41 0.54 -16.45
C ALA A 309 -0.72 1.95 -15.95
N GLY A 310 -1.97 2.23 -15.60
CA GLY A 310 -2.40 3.49 -15.00
C GLY A 310 -1.67 3.81 -13.70
N VAL A 311 -1.57 2.86 -12.78
CA VAL A 311 -0.80 3.03 -11.52
C VAL A 311 0.65 3.41 -11.80
N LEU A 312 1.30 2.74 -12.76
CA LEU A 312 2.71 2.99 -13.10
C LEU A 312 2.93 4.35 -13.78
N LEU A 313 1.98 4.78 -14.61
CA LEU A 313 2.09 6.01 -15.40
C LEU A 313 1.59 7.24 -14.63
N GLY A 314 0.54 7.10 -13.82
CA GLY A 314 -0.12 8.21 -13.11
C GLY A 314 0.82 8.95 -12.17
N GLY A 315 1.58 8.22 -11.35
CA GLY A 315 2.59 8.81 -10.47
C GLY A 315 3.67 9.55 -11.23
N ARG A 316 4.25 8.91 -12.27
CA ARG A 316 5.29 9.53 -13.10
C ARG A 316 4.80 10.78 -13.83
N PHE A 317 3.55 10.77 -14.29
CA PHE A 317 2.97 11.93 -14.98
C PHE A 317 2.76 13.10 -14.03
N ALA A 318 2.24 12.83 -12.83
CA ALA A 318 2.07 13.84 -11.79
C ALA A 318 3.41 14.45 -11.34
N ASP A 319 4.45 13.61 -11.15
CA ASP A 319 5.78 14.10 -10.78
C ASP A 319 6.42 14.94 -11.88
N ARG A 320 6.30 14.57 -13.16
CA ARG A 320 6.77 15.39 -14.29
C ARG A 320 6.09 16.75 -14.37
N LEU A 321 4.76 16.80 -14.16
CA LEU A 321 4.03 18.07 -14.11
C LEU A 321 4.50 18.93 -12.94
N LEU A 322 4.77 18.33 -11.79
CA LEU A 322 5.30 19.04 -10.63
C LEU A 322 6.69 19.59 -10.88
N GLU A 323 7.59 18.82 -11.51
CA GLU A 323 8.92 19.27 -11.95
C GLU A 323 8.83 20.42 -12.98
N SER A 324 7.79 20.42 -13.82
CA SER A 324 7.49 21.52 -14.76
C SER A 324 6.93 22.78 -14.10
N GLY A 325 6.74 22.78 -12.76
CA GLY A 325 6.31 23.94 -11.99
C GLY A 325 4.81 23.99 -11.64
N TYR A 326 4.04 22.98 -12.01
CA TYR A 326 2.61 22.89 -11.64
C TYR A 326 2.46 22.39 -10.20
N LEU A 327 2.33 23.31 -9.23
CA LEU A 327 2.22 23.01 -7.79
C LEU A 327 1.12 22.01 -7.44
N ASN A 328 0.00 22.10 -8.14
CA ASN A 328 -1.20 21.32 -7.88
C ASN A 328 -1.26 20.00 -8.69
N ALA A 329 -0.16 19.60 -9.34
CA ALA A 329 -0.14 18.44 -10.23
C ALA A 329 -0.65 17.15 -9.55
N ARG A 330 -0.31 16.94 -8.26
CA ARG A 330 -0.72 15.77 -7.47
C ARG A 330 -2.22 15.73 -7.13
N ILE A 331 -2.91 16.86 -7.26
CA ILE A 331 -4.38 16.93 -7.13
C ILE A 331 -5.04 17.00 -8.50
N LEU A 332 -4.46 17.74 -9.44
CA LEU A 332 -5.01 17.93 -10.79
C LEU A 332 -5.11 16.61 -11.55
N VAL A 333 -4.07 15.78 -11.52
CA VAL A 333 -4.06 14.49 -12.23
C VAL A 333 -5.19 13.57 -11.76
N PRO A 334 -5.39 13.29 -10.45
CA PRO A 334 -6.54 12.53 -9.97
C PRO A 334 -7.90 13.13 -10.35
N VAL A 335 -8.06 14.45 -10.26
CA VAL A 335 -9.30 15.13 -10.64
C VAL A 335 -9.64 14.89 -12.10
N VAL A 336 -8.67 15.09 -13.00
CA VAL A 336 -8.85 14.84 -14.44
C VAL A 336 -9.10 13.37 -14.73
N CYS A 337 -8.38 12.47 -14.08
CA CYS A 337 -8.57 11.03 -14.22
C CYS A 337 -9.98 10.60 -13.76
N LEU A 338 -10.42 11.05 -12.57
CA LEU A 338 -11.76 10.73 -12.04
C LEU A 338 -12.88 11.28 -12.92
N LEU A 339 -12.68 12.43 -13.57
CA LEU A 339 -13.62 12.97 -14.56
C LEU A 339 -13.60 12.14 -15.85
N GLY A 340 -12.43 11.68 -16.27
CA GLY A 340 -12.25 10.90 -17.50
C GLY A 340 -12.80 9.47 -17.40
N VAL A 341 -12.82 8.85 -16.21
CA VAL A 341 -13.33 7.48 -16.02
C VAL A 341 -14.78 7.35 -16.52
N PRO A 342 -15.75 8.18 -16.08
CA PRO A 342 -17.13 8.09 -16.57
C PRO A 342 -17.25 8.30 -18.09
N LEU A 343 -16.43 9.18 -18.67
CA LEU A 343 -16.45 9.45 -20.12
C LEU A 343 -16.05 8.24 -20.97
N LEU A 344 -15.17 7.37 -20.44
CA LEU A 344 -14.76 6.15 -21.11
C LEU A 344 -15.62 4.94 -20.72
N VAL A 345 -15.93 4.83 -19.42
CA VAL A 345 -16.62 3.64 -18.91
C VAL A 345 -18.12 3.65 -19.25
N ALA A 346 -18.81 4.79 -19.19
CA ALA A 346 -20.25 4.83 -19.49
C ALA A 346 -20.59 4.36 -20.91
N PRO A 347 -19.92 4.84 -22.00
CA PRO A 347 -20.17 4.28 -23.34
C PRO A 347 -19.79 2.81 -23.45
N ALA A 348 -18.74 2.36 -22.73
CA ALA A 348 -18.35 0.95 -22.71
C ALA A 348 -19.44 0.07 -22.07
N LEU A 349 -20.04 0.52 -20.96
CA LEU A 349 -21.13 -0.22 -20.31
C LEU A 349 -22.40 -0.30 -21.16
N HIS A 350 -22.67 0.73 -21.97
CA HIS A 350 -23.87 0.81 -22.80
C HIS A 350 -23.76 0.05 -24.13
N THR A 351 -22.57 -0.04 -24.71
CA THR A 351 -22.39 -0.74 -25.98
C THR A 351 -22.47 -2.26 -25.83
N THR A 352 -22.98 -2.95 -26.84
CA THR A 352 -22.94 -4.41 -26.96
C THR A 352 -21.73 -4.91 -27.78
N SER A 353 -20.97 -3.98 -28.39
CA SER A 353 -19.79 -4.32 -29.18
C SER A 353 -18.55 -4.44 -28.32
N LEU A 354 -18.05 -5.65 -28.13
CA LEU A 354 -16.82 -5.91 -27.36
C LEU A 354 -15.60 -5.19 -27.95
N ALA A 355 -15.52 -5.05 -29.29
CA ALA A 355 -14.42 -4.36 -29.94
C ALA A 355 -14.34 -2.87 -29.57
N VAL A 356 -15.48 -2.24 -29.28
CA VAL A 356 -15.56 -0.84 -28.83
C VAL A 356 -15.39 -0.78 -27.32
N ALA A 357 -16.03 -1.68 -26.57
CA ALA A 357 -16.02 -1.68 -25.11
C ALA A 357 -14.62 -1.93 -24.54
N LEU A 358 -13.87 -2.90 -25.08
CA LEU A 358 -12.58 -3.32 -24.53
C LEU A 358 -11.55 -2.18 -24.43
N PRO A 359 -11.25 -1.42 -25.50
CA PRO A 359 -10.31 -0.29 -25.41
C PRO A 359 -10.81 0.81 -24.46
N LEU A 360 -12.12 1.07 -24.40
CA LEU A 360 -12.71 2.04 -23.48
C LEU A 360 -12.58 1.59 -22.02
N LEU A 361 -12.83 0.31 -21.72
CA LEU A 361 -12.65 -0.25 -20.38
C LEU A 361 -11.18 -0.27 -19.96
N VAL A 362 -10.26 -0.64 -20.85
CA VAL A 362 -8.81 -0.58 -20.60
C VAL A 362 -8.37 0.86 -20.32
N GLY A 363 -8.82 1.82 -21.12
CA GLY A 363 -8.54 3.24 -20.88
C GLY A 363 -9.16 3.75 -19.58
N GLY A 364 -10.42 3.41 -19.30
CA GLY A 364 -11.12 3.78 -18.07
C GLY A 364 -10.45 3.23 -16.81
N THR A 365 -10.06 1.96 -16.82
CA THR A 365 -9.33 1.35 -15.70
C THR A 365 -7.90 1.89 -15.57
N ALA A 366 -7.25 2.26 -16.67
CA ALA A 366 -5.97 2.95 -16.64
C ALA A 366 -6.09 4.33 -15.96
N LEU A 367 -7.12 5.11 -16.30
CA LEU A 367 -7.38 6.37 -15.60
C LEU A 367 -7.68 6.14 -14.12
N LEU A 368 -8.50 5.14 -13.77
CA LEU A 368 -8.81 4.80 -12.37
C LEU A 368 -7.54 4.39 -11.58
N GLY A 369 -6.67 3.59 -12.20
CA GLY A 369 -5.38 3.20 -11.62
C GLY A 369 -4.44 4.39 -11.42
N ALA A 370 -4.47 5.37 -12.33
CA ALA A 370 -3.64 6.58 -12.28
C ALA A 370 -4.00 7.54 -11.12
N VAL A 371 -5.18 7.38 -10.50
CA VAL A 371 -5.66 8.24 -9.41
C VAL A 371 -4.84 8.07 -8.12
N ASN A 372 -4.57 6.83 -7.70
CA ASN A 372 -4.05 6.55 -6.36
C ASN A 372 -2.60 7.03 -6.11
N PRO A 373 -1.60 6.79 -6.99
CA PRO A 373 -0.22 7.18 -6.70
C PRO A 373 -0.02 8.69 -6.44
N PRO A 374 -0.62 9.61 -7.22
CA PRO A 374 -0.55 11.04 -6.90
C PRO A 374 -1.27 11.41 -5.60
N LEU A 375 -2.44 10.79 -5.29
CA LEU A 375 -3.15 11.03 -4.03
C LEU A 375 -2.32 10.58 -2.82
N ASP A 376 -1.64 9.43 -2.91
CA ASP A 376 -0.77 8.92 -1.86
C ASP A 376 0.44 9.85 -1.63
N ALA A 377 1.05 10.33 -2.73
CA ALA A 377 2.12 11.30 -2.65
C ALA A 377 1.65 12.66 -2.08
N ALA A 378 0.49 13.15 -2.52
CA ALA A 378 -0.08 14.41 -2.01
C ALA A 378 -0.32 14.35 -0.50
N ARG A 379 -0.78 13.20 0.04
CA ARG A 379 -1.00 13.02 1.47
C ARG A 379 0.30 13.12 2.28
N LEU A 380 1.40 12.58 1.78
CA LEU A 380 2.70 12.70 2.44
C LEU A 380 3.22 14.14 2.44
N ASP A 381 2.81 14.96 1.48
CA ASP A 381 3.20 16.37 1.43
C ASP A 381 2.46 17.24 2.44
N ILE A 382 1.17 16.93 2.72
CA ILE A 382 0.28 17.78 3.54
C ILE A 382 0.21 17.36 5.01
N VAL A 383 0.80 16.23 5.36
CA VAL A 383 0.82 15.70 6.73
C VAL A 383 2.24 15.70 7.27
N PRO A 384 2.48 16.21 8.49
CA PRO A 384 3.79 16.12 9.12
C PRO A 384 4.30 14.67 9.19
N PRO A 385 5.63 14.43 9.00
CA PRO A 385 6.19 13.07 8.93
C PRO A 385 5.85 12.17 10.12
N LEU A 386 5.77 12.74 11.33
CA LEU A 386 5.42 12.01 12.55
C LEU A 386 3.97 11.47 12.55
N LEU A 387 3.10 11.96 11.67
CA LEU A 387 1.69 11.59 11.56
C LEU A 387 1.34 10.77 10.32
N TRP A 388 2.32 10.40 9.47
CA TRP A 388 2.06 9.63 8.25
C TRP A 388 1.34 8.31 8.54
N GLY A 389 1.74 7.60 9.60
CA GLY A 389 1.07 6.36 10.02
C GLY A 389 -0.40 6.58 10.41
N THR A 390 -0.69 7.65 11.16
CA THR A 390 -2.07 8.00 11.56
C THR A 390 -2.92 8.38 10.34
N ALA A 391 -2.36 9.15 9.41
CA ALA A 391 -3.05 9.55 8.18
C ALA A 391 -3.37 8.34 7.29
N GLU A 392 -2.40 7.42 7.13
CA GLU A 392 -2.60 6.17 6.39
C GLU A 392 -3.62 5.27 7.06
N GLY A 393 -3.55 5.10 8.39
CA GLY A 393 -4.52 4.31 9.14
C GLY A 393 -5.95 4.85 8.98
N THR A 394 -6.12 6.17 9.12
CA THR A 394 -7.43 6.84 8.98
C THR A 394 -8.02 6.64 7.58
N ARG A 395 -7.20 6.82 6.53
CA ARG A 395 -7.62 6.56 5.15
C ARG A 395 -7.99 5.10 4.93
N THR A 396 -7.16 4.19 5.44
CA THR A 396 -7.33 2.74 5.23
C THR A 396 -8.64 2.25 5.83
N VAL A 397 -9.02 2.73 7.01
CA VAL A 397 -10.31 2.38 7.64
C VAL A 397 -11.49 2.75 6.73
N LEU A 398 -11.54 3.99 6.25
CA LEU A 398 -12.65 4.45 5.40
C LEU A 398 -12.65 3.74 4.04
N ARG A 399 -11.47 3.56 3.44
CA ARG A 399 -11.29 2.81 2.20
C ARG A 399 -11.80 1.38 2.33
N THR A 400 -11.36 0.65 3.36
CA THR A 400 -11.75 -0.75 3.58
C THR A 400 -13.25 -0.89 3.83
N LEU A 401 -13.85 0.03 4.59
CA LEU A 401 -15.29 0.04 4.81
C LEU A 401 -16.04 0.27 3.50
N SER A 402 -15.63 1.25 2.69
CA SER A 402 -16.23 1.52 1.38
C SER A 402 -16.08 0.33 0.43
N GLU A 403 -14.89 -0.28 0.38
CA GLU A 403 -14.61 -1.47 -0.42
C GLU A 403 -15.47 -2.68 0.00
N ALA A 404 -15.65 -2.87 1.31
CA ALA A 404 -16.46 -3.95 1.86
C ALA A 404 -17.95 -3.78 1.57
N MET A 405 -18.46 -2.56 1.61
CA MET A 405 -19.89 -2.28 1.38
C MET A 405 -20.28 -2.35 -0.10
N ALA A 406 -19.37 -2.04 -1.01
CA ALA A 406 -19.67 -1.85 -2.43
C ALA A 406 -20.36 -3.05 -3.09
N PRO A 407 -19.85 -4.30 -2.99
CA PRO A 407 -20.47 -5.42 -3.68
C PRO A 407 -21.92 -5.69 -3.22
N THR A 408 -22.19 -5.59 -1.92
CA THR A 408 -23.55 -5.75 -1.37
C THR A 408 -24.48 -4.64 -1.86
N LEU A 409 -24.03 -3.38 -1.86
CA LEU A 409 -24.84 -2.25 -2.31
C LEU A 409 -25.11 -2.33 -3.82
N PHE A 410 -24.12 -2.67 -4.64
CA PHE A 410 -24.31 -2.87 -6.08
C PHE A 410 -25.32 -3.98 -6.36
N GLY A 411 -25.17 -5.12 -5.68
CA GLY A 411 -26.11 -6.23 -5.82
C GLY A 411 -27.52 -5.86 -5.37
N PHE A 412 -27.65 -5.16 -4.24
CA PHE A 412 -28.94 -4.68 -3.75
C PHE A 412 -29.62 -3.71 -4.72
N VAL A 413 -28.90 -2.75 -5.27
CA VAL A 413 -29.41 -1.79 -6.26
C VAL A 413 -29.81 -2.51 -7.55
N ALA A 414 -29.02 -3.48 -8.01
CA ALA A 414 -29.36 -4.27 -9.19
C ALA A 414 -30.63 -5.12 -9.00
N ASP A 415 -30.83 -5.73 -7.81
CA ASP A 415 -31.97 -6.59 -7.55
C ASP A 415 -33.27 -5.82 -7.25
N HIS A 416 -33.18 -4.67 -6.54
CA HIS A 416 -34.36 -4.01 -5.95
C HIS A 416 -34.69 -2.64 -6.57
N VAL A 417 -33.70 -1.93 -7.14
CA VAL A 417 -33.93 -0.61 -7.72
C VAL A 417 -34.19 -0.70 -9.21
N PHE A 418 -33.34 -1.41 -9.94
CA PHE A 418 -33.46 -1.46 -11.40
C PHE A 418 -34.20 -2.71 -11.88
N ALA A 419 -34.04 -3.84 -11.25
CA ALA A 419 -34.62 -5.15 -11.62
C ALA A 419 -34.73 -5.40 -13.15
N GLY A 420 -34.39 -6.58 -13.63
CA GLY A 420 -34.49 -6.95 -15.04
C GLY A 420 -33.15 -7.06 -15.77
N ARG A 421 -33.20 -7.21 -17.08
CA ARG A 421 -32.07 -7.59 -17.94
C ARG A 421 -30.88 -6.61 -17.91
N HIS A 422 -31.14 -5.33 -17.73
CA HIS A 422 -30.14 -4.26 -17.70
C HIS A 422 -29.83 -3.73 -16.30
N ALA A 423 -30.23 -4.47 -15.25
CA ALA A 423 -30.08 -4.02 -13.87
C ALA A 423 -28.62 -3.73 -13.50
N LEU A 424 -27.67 -4.60 -13.88
CA LEU A 424 -26.24 -4.38 -13.62
C LEU A 424 -25.68 -3.21 -14.43
N GLU A 425 -26.08 -3.04 -15.68
CA GLU A 425 -25.69 -1.90 -16.53
C GLU A 425 -26.05 -0.58 -15.82
N TYR A 426 -27.33 -0.41 -15.43
CA TYR A 426 -27.78 0.81 -14.77
C TYR A 426 -27.16 0.99 -13.39
N THR A 427 -26.92 -0.09 -12.65
CA THR A 427 -26.22 -0.03 -11.36
C THR A 427 -24.79 0.47 -11.53
N LEU A 428 -24.06 -0.05 -12.50
CA LEU A 428 -22.69 0.37 -12.79
C LEU A 428 -22.63 1.82 -13.31
N LEU A 429 -23.60 2.23 -14.14
CA LEU A 429 -23.73 3.62 -14.59
C LEU A 429 -24.02 4.58 -13.41
N LEU A 430 -24.94 4.20 -12.52
CA LEU A 430 -25.22 4.95 -11.29
C LEU A 430 -23.98 5.09 -10.41
N ALA A 431 -23.19 4.03 -10.32
CA ALA A 431 -21.96 3.99 -9.52
C ALA A 431 -20.83 4.86 -10.07
N LEU A 432 -20.94 5.39 -11.30
CA LEU A 432 -20.02 6.42 -11.83
C LEU A 432 -20.27 7.80 -11.21
N LEU A 433 -21.48 8.10 -10.68
CA LEU A 433 -21.79 9.38 -10.06
C LEU A 433 -20.92 9.70 -8.84
N PRO A 434 -20.62 8.78 -7.91
CA PRO A 434 -19.65 8.99 -6.86
C PRO A 434 -18.25 9.41 -7.36
N LEU A 435 -17.80 8.89 -8.52
CA LEU A 435 -16.50 9.28 -9.10
C LEU A 435 -16.52 10.71 -9.62
N LEU A 436 -17.65 11.13 -10.25
CA LEU A 436 -17.85 12.52 -10.64
C LEU A 436 -17.88 13.44 -9.41
N ALA A 437 -18.60 13.03 -8.35
CA ALA A 437 -18.61 13.76 -7.10
C ALA A 437 -17.20 13.88 -6.49
N ALA A 438 -16.42 12.81 -6.49
CA ALA A 438 -15.01 12.81 -6.04
C ALA A 438 -14.14 13.77 -6.85
N SER A 439 -14.33 13.82 -8.19
CA SER A 439 -13.64 14.77 -9.06
C SER A 439 -14.01 16.22 -8.69
N LEU A 440 -15.31 16.53 -8.53
CA LEU A 440 -15.77 17.86 -8.15
C LEU A 440 -15.28 18.28 -6.77
N LEU A 441 -15.27 17.36 -5.80
CA LEU A 441 -14.71 17.59 -4.45
C LEU A 441 -13.19 17.85 -4.51
N GLY A 442 -12.50 17.35 -5.53
CA GLY A 442 -11.09 17.64 -5.77
C GLY A 442 -10.80 19.07 -6.21
N LEU A 443 -11.77 19.79 -6.79
CA LEU A 443 -11.56 21.17 -7.27
C LEU A 443 -11.19 22.17 -6.15
N PRO A 444 -11.90 22.22 -5.00
CA PRO A 444 -11.47 23.01 -3.86
C PRO A 444 -10.09 22.64 -3.34
N ALA A 445 -9.72 21.35 -3.40
CA ALA A 445 -8.40 20.88 -2.97
C ALA A 445 -7.25 21.47 -3.79
N LEU A 446 -7.48 21.89 -5.04
CA LEU A 446 -6.49 22.64 -5.83
C LEU A 446 -6.06 23.96 -5.18
N ARG A 447 -6.95 24.58 -4.37
CA ARG A 447 -6.66 25.84 -3.64
C ARG A 447 -6.07 25.57 -2.26
N THR A 448 -6.52 24.51 -1.58
CA THR A 448 -6.07 24.21 -0.21
C THR A 448 -4.75 23.46 -0.17
N TYR A 449 -4.44 22.65 -1.18
CA TYR A 449 -3.22 21.81 -1.21
C TYR A 449 -1.91 22.60 -1.02
N PRO A 450 -1.62 23.72 -1.74
CA PRO A 450 -0.37 24.44 -1.52
C PRO A 450 -0.24 25.00 -0.09
N ARG A 451 -1.38 25.44 0.48
CA ARG A 451 -1.45 25.95 1.85
C ARG A 451 -1.24 24.85 2.89
N ASP A 452 -1.85 23.68 2.69
CA ASP A 452 -1.69 22.54 3.60
C ASP A 452 -0.25 21.98 3.55
N VAL A 453 0.41 21.98 2.38
CA VAL A 453 1.85 21.67 2.26
C VAL A 453 2.69 22.68 3.06
N ALA A 454 2.31 24.00 3.02
CA ALA A 454 2.93 25.05 3.83
C ALA A 454 2.85 24.76 5.31
N THR A 455 1.66 24.39 5.74
CA THR A 455 1.34 24.12 7.14
C THR A 455 2.08 22.88 7.67
N ALA A 456 2.18 21.82 6.87
CA ALA A 456 2.94 20.63 7.22
C ALA A 456 4.44 20.93 7.42
N ASP A 457 5.02 21.77 6.54
CA ASP A 457 6.43 22.17 6.69
C ASP A 457 6.66 23.07 7.90
N ALA A 458 5.73 24.01 8.20
CA ALA A 458 5.81 24.85 9.39
C ALA A 458 5.77 23.98 10.66
N SER A 459 4.83 23.02 10.71
CA SER A 459 4.72 22.05 11.81
C SER A 459 5.99 21.22 11.99
N ALA A 460 6.63 20.78 10.89
CA ALA A 460 7.86 20.01 10.94
C ALA A 460 9.05 20.81 11.48
N ARG A 461 9.15 22.11 11.16
CA ARG A 461 10.17 23.03 11.69
C ARG A 461 9.97 23.27 13.19
N THR A 462 8.77 23.57 13.62
CA THR A 462 8.43 23.78 15.04
C THR A 462 8.78 22.55 15.88
N ALA A 463 8.50 21.35 15.37
CA ALA A 463 8.87 20.10 16.04
C ALA A 463 10.40 19.88 16.12
N ALA A 464 11.15 20.30 15.10
CA ALA A 464 12.62 20.24 15.10
C ALA A 464 13.24 21.23 16.09
N ASP A 465 12.69 22.43 16.19
CA ASP A 465 13.16 23.48 17.10
C ASP A 465 12.84 23.14 18.56
N SER A 466 11.70 22.56 18.85
CA SER A 466 11.36 22.08 20.20
C SER A 466 12.22 20.91 20.68
N GLY A 467 12.73 20.08 19.76
CA GLY A 467 13.70 19.02 20.08
C GLY A 467 15.14 19.50 20.25
N ARG A 468 15.45 20.74 19.87
CA ARG A 468 16.76 21.41 20.06
C ARG A 468 16.81 22.35 21.25
N ALA A 469 15.76 22.51 22.07
CA ALA A 469 15.76 23.33 23.28
C ALA A 469 16.74 22.76 24.33
N PRO A 470 17.49 23.59 25.06
CA PRO A 470 18.91 23.43 25.31
C PRO A 470 19.22 22.51 26.48
N HIS A 471 20.05 21.51 26.24
CA HIS A 471 20.88 20.86 27.27
C HIS A 471 22.04 21.77 27.71
N ASP A 472 22.16 23.00 27.15
CA ASP A 472 23.30 23.90 27.38
C ASP A 472 23.13 24.86 28.55
N SER A 473 22.07 24.75 29.39
CA SER A 473 21.87 25.62 30.55
C SER A 473 22.21 24.97 31.89
N ALA A 474 22.74 23.75 31.92
CA ALA A 474 23.02 23.04 33.19
C ALA A 474 24.52 22.87 33.50
N GLU A 475 25.44 23.26 32.61
CA GLU A 475 26.90 23.13 32.89
C GLU A 475 27.63 24.43 33.18
N ASP A 476 26.99 25.62 33.15
CA ASP A 476 27.67 26.89 33.46
C ASP A 476 27.35 27.48 34.85
N GLY A 477 26.80 26.67 35.75
CA GLY A 477 26.36 27.06 37.09
C GLY A 477 27.26 26.66 38.27
N THR A 478 28.42 25.99 38.04
CA THR A 478 29.29 25.53 39.16
C THR A 478 30.76 25.90 38.96
N ARG A 479 31.01 27.17 38.67
CA ARG A 479 32.33 27.77 38.84
C ARG A 479 32.18 29.19 39.38
N ARG A 480 31.80 29.31 40.67
CA ARG A 480 32.08 30.49 41.47
C ARG A 480 32.16 30.07 42.93
N ASP A 481 33.28 30.52 43.50
CA ASP A 481 33.56 30.76 44.89
C ASP A 481 34.02 29.59 45.78
N SER A 482 35.35 29.49 45.86
CA SER A 482 36.02 29.24 47.15
C SER A 482 37.22 30.19 47.29
N PRO A 483 37.31 30.96 48.35
CA PRO A 483 38.35 31.97 48.59
C PRO A 483 39.55 31.38 49.31
N GLY A 484 40.73 31.91 48.92
CA GLY A 484 41.89 32.25 49.73
C GLY A 484 42.56 31.16 50.54
N ASP A 485 43.84 30.92 50.21
CA ASP A 485 44.92 31.17 51.17
C ASP A 485 46.27 31.16 50.45
N ALA A 486 47.03 32.18 50.77
CA ALA A 486 48.38 32.45 50.29
C ALA A 486 49.41 31.79 51.24
N PRO A 487 50.74 32.08 51.18
CA PRO A 487 51.75 31.38 50.42
C PRO A 487 52.83 30.77 51.30
N HIS A 488 53.60 29.79 50.89
CA HIS A 488 54.90 29.49 51.49
C HIS A 488 55.95 29.13 50.48
N SER A 489 56.98 29.95 50.58
CA SER A 489 58.34 29.98 50.03
C SER A 489 59.12 28.67 50.16
N GLY A 490 60.12 28.48 49.27
CA GLY A 490 61.30 27.66 49.51
C GLY A 490 61.77 26.91 48.24
N SER A 491 62.54 27.52 47.42
CA SER A 491 64.01 27.49 47.18
C SER A 491 64.58 26.12 46.78
N ARG A 492 65.36 26.23 45.72
CA ARG A 492 66.66 25.56 45.43
C ARG A 492 66.61 24.32 44.54
N ASP A 493 67.24 24.52 43.45
CA ASP A 493 68.55 24.22 42.87
C ASP A 493 68.55 23.04 41.90
N THR A 494 68.69 23.35 40.64
CA THR A 494 69.74 23.04 39.62
C THR A 494 70.42 21.68 39.65
N PRO A 495 71.15 21.32 38.58
CA PRO A 495 70.80 20.78 37.28
C PRO A 495 71.68 19.55 36.99
N HIS A 496 71.46 18.83 35.88
CA HIS A 496 72.50 18.13 35.08
C HIS A 496 71.79 17.38 33.94
N ASP A 497 72.09 17.72 32.73
CA ASP A 497 73.24 17.47 31.81
C ASP A 497 73.22 16.04 31.22
N GLY A 498 73.44 16.00 29.96
CA GLY A 498 73.98 14.84 29.27
C GLY A 498 73.11 14.31 28.12
N SER A 499 73.09 14.93 26.99
CA SER A 499 73.96 14.71 25.78
C SER A 499 73.72 13.44 25.00
N ARG A 500 73.52 13.64 23.70
CA ARG A 500 74.12 12.87 22.56
C ARG A 500 73.38 11.57 22.21
N ASP A 501 73.13 11.18 20.98
CA ASP A 501 73.67 11.56 19.67
C ASP A 501 72.75 11.00 18.58
N THR A 502 72.71 11.70 17.51
CA THR A 502 72.36 11.31 16.14
C THR A 502 73.35 10.25 15.54
N PRO A 503 73.31 9.88 14.27
CA PRO A 503 72.28 9.55 13.29
C PRO A 503 72.66 8.29 12.44
N ARG A 504 71.96 8.02 11.36
CA ARG A 504 72.40 7.48 10.03
C ARG A 504 71.44 6.46 9.45
N ASP A 505 70.91 6.79 8.32
CA ASP A 505 71.32 6.50 6.94
C ASP A 505 71.08 5.08 6.44
N GLY A 506 70.37 5.01 5.32
CA GLY A 506 70.65 3.98 4.36
C GLY A 506 69.49 3.64 3.43
N SER A 507 69.38 4.43 2.36
CA SER A 507 69.25 4.04 0.94
C SER A 507 68.27 2.96 0.53
N GLY A 508 67.43 3.32 -0.39
CA GLY A 508 66.74 2.48 -1.40
C GLY A 508 67.69 1.73 -2.34
N PRO A 509 67.35 1.33 -3.54
CA PRO A 509 66.15 1.56 -4.39
C PRO A 509 65.80 0.31 -5.26
N GLY A 510 64.86 0.47 -6.16
CA GLY A 510 64.70 -0.34 -7.38
C GLY A 510 63.46 -1.25 -7.32
N GLY A 511 62.58 -1.27 -8.22
CA GLY A 511 62.58 -1.14 -9.65
C GLY A 511 61.68 -2.20 -10.19
N GLY A 512 60.84 -1.84 -11.10
CA GLY A 512 60.63 -2.68 -12.28
C GLY A 512 59.27 -3.38 -12.40
N ASP A 513 58.52 -2.88 -13.28
CA ASP A 513 57.87 -3.50 -14.43
C ASP A 513 56.48 -4.15 -14.29
N GLN A 514 55.57 -3.54 -14.97
CA GLN A 514 54.45 -4.09 -15.72
C GLN A 514 54.98 -4.99 -16.87
N PRO A 515 54.19 -5.76 -17.61
CA PRO A 515 52.74 -5.80 -17.83
C PRO A 515 52.17 -7.21 -18.04
N GLY A 516 50.82 -7.29 -18.17
CA GLY A 516 50.16 -8.49 -18.63
C GLY A 516 48.64 -8.40 -18.41
#